data_80b93bfae96e5c98f7edac543ed5833c
#
_entry.id   80b93bfae96e5c98f7edac543ed5833c
#
_cell.length_a   1.000
_cell.length_b   1.000
_cell.length_c   1.000
_cell.angle_alpha   90.00
_cell.angle_beta   90.00
_cell.angle_gamma   90.00
#
_symmetry.space_group_name_H-M   'P 1'
#
loop_
_entity.id
_entity.type
_entity.pdbx_description
1 polymer ?
#
loop_
_entity_poly.entity_id
_entity_poly.type
_entity_poly.pdbx_seq_one_letter_code
_entity_poly.pdbx_strand_id
1 'polypeptide(L)'
;MFDHLKYLSSFFLPGCVLWFLYTGPHSAILALVWTIPLWALIVLDWFSPKVNINKKKQLVSAGFYDAVLYALAILQFLIIGLLLHYASQLQWSSVTEISRSIVNLAVLRILIGTTSGSSALIVAHELIHRSQRHKQILGKMLLYTVCYEHFVIAHLQRHHLSVATPEDIATAKLDENFSSYWQRVIVGHFKYAWDFELKRLCLEHTPVYHYQMLANSVFR
;
A
#
# COMPACT_ATOMS: atom_id res chain seq x y z
N MET A 1 -21.29 17.83 -12.97
CA MET A 1 -20.40 18.76 -12.23
C MET A 1 -19.72 18.12 -11.01
N PHE A 2 -20.27 17.05 -10.42
CA PHE A 2 -19.74 16.47 -9.16
C PHE A 2 -18.92 15.18 -9.30
N ASP A 3 -18.66 14.71 -10.53
CA ASP A 3 -17.91 13.44 -10.73
C ASP A 3 -16.44 13.50 -10.28
N HIS A 4 -15.89 14.71 -10.10
CA HIS A 4 -14.53 14.89 -9.58
C HIS A 4 -14.47 14.71 -8.06
N LEU A 5 -15.55 15.05 -7.34
CA LEU A 5 -15.59 15.00 -5.88
C LEU A 5 -15.44 13.57 -5.33
N LYS A 6 -15.87 12.55 -6.10
CA LYS A 6 -15.72 11.15 -5.69
C LYS A 6 -14.24 10.75 -5.48
N TYR A 7 -13.31 11.36 -6.22
CA TYR A 7 -11.87 11.09 -6.04
C TYR A 7 -11.31 11.72 -4.77
N LEU A 8 -11.97 12.76 -4.24
CA LEU A 8 -11.59 13.35 -2.95
C LEU A 8 -11.94 12.44 -1.77
N SER A 9 -12.85 11.48 -1.94
CA SER A 9 -13.14 10.47 -0.92
C SER A 9 -11.91 9.60 -0.58
N SER A 10 -10.96 9.47 -1.52
CA SER A 10 -9.70 8.75 -1.27
C SER A 10 -8.85 9.37 -0.15
N PHE A 11 -9.06 10.64 0.19
CA PHE A 11 -8.37 11.32 1.30
C PHE A 11 -9.01 11.08 2.65
N PHE A 12 -10.23 10.57 2.72
CA PHE A 12 -10.97 10.46 3.97
C PHE A 12 -10.26 9.58 4.99
N LEU A 13 -9.99 8.32 4.64
CA LEU A 13 -9.34 7.39 5.56
C LEU A 13 -7.89 7.80 5.88
N PRO A 14 -7.03 8.15 4.88
CA PRO A 14 -5.70 8.67 5.17
C PRO A 14 -5.71 9.93 6.07
N GLY A 15 -6.68 10.81 5.90
CA GLY A 15 -6.86 12.00 6.75
C GLY A 15 -7.22 11.63 8.20
N CYS A 16 -8.13 10.66 8.40
CA CYS A 16 -8.45 10.13 9.72
C CYS A 16 -7.23 9.51 10.39
N VAL A 17 -6.44 8.74 9.65
CA VAL A 17 -5.22 8.10 10.17
C VAL A 17 -4.16 9.13 10.52
N LEU A 18 -3.97 10.15 9.67
CA LEU A 18 -3.05 11.24 9.97
C LEU A 18 -3.42 11.94 11.29
N TRP A 19 -4.71 12.23 11.48
CA TRP A 19 -5.20 12.87 12.69
C TRP A 19 -5.05 11.97 13.92
N PHE A 20 -5.36 10.67 13.81
CA PHE A 20 -5.10 9.69 14.85
C PHE A 20 -3.64 9.69 15.31
N LEU A 21 -2.70 9.68 14.35
CA LEU A 21 -1.27 9.68 14.64
C LEU A 21 -0.80 11.00 15.28
N TYR A 22 -1.35 12.12 14.83
CA TYR A 22 -1.01 13.45 15.33
C TYR A 22 -1.44 13.66 16.78
N THR A 23 -2.59 13.09 17.18
CA THR A 23 -3.19 13.32 18.50
C THR A 23 -2.90 12.26 19.56
N GLY A 24 -2.22 11.15 19.19
CA GLY A 24 -1.92 10.04 20.12
C GLY A 24 -0.54 10.08 20.76
N PRO A 25 -0.21 9.08 21.59
CA PRO A 25 -0.91 7.81 21.90
C PRO A 25 -2.21 7.97 22.70
N HIS A 26 -3.20 7.16 22.34
CA HIS A 26 -4.54 7.23 22.90
C HIS A 26 -4.76 6.25 24.07
N SER A 27 -5.81 6.49 24.89
CA SER A 27 -6.31 5.45 25.76
C SER A 27 -6.80 4.24 24.94
N ALA A 28 -6.82 3.04 25.49
CA ALA A 28 -7.20 1.83 24.78
C ALA A 28 -8.59 1.95 24.12
N ILE A 29 -9.57 2.51 24.84
CA ILE A 29 -10.93 2.72 24.33
C ILE A 29 -10.94 3.72 23.16
N LEU A 30 -10.26 4.86 23.33
CA LEU A 30 -10.22 5.87 22.27
C LEU A 30 -9.49 5.38 21.01
N ALA A 31 -8.43 4.59 21.17
CA ALA A 31 -7.75 3.95 20.06
C ALA A 31 -8.72 3.05 19.26
N LEU A 32 -9.52 2.22 19.93
CA LEU A 32 -10.53 1.38 19.29
C LEU A 32 -11.60 2.21 18.58
N VAL A 33 -12.07 3.30 19.17
CA VAL A 33 -13.04 4.21 18.55
C VAL A 33 -12.53 4.76 17.22
N TRP A 34 -11.23 5.00 17.08
CA TRP A 34 -10.63 5.46 15.83
C TRP A 34 -10.69 4.45 14.67
N THR A 35 -11.07 3.20 14.92
CA THR A 35 -11.36 2.25 13.84
C THR A 35 -12.74 2.46 13.19
N ILE A 36 -13.64 3.23 13.82
CA ILE A 36 -15.01 3.45 13.32
C ILE A 36 -15.06 4.01 11.89
N PRO A 37 -14.23 4.99 11.48
CA PRO A 37 -14.24 5.47 10.09
C PRO A 37 -14.00 4.37 9.06
N LEU A 38 -13.11 3.40 9.35
CA LEU A 38 -12.87 2.26 8.48
C LEU A 38 -14.10 1.35 8.40
N TRP A 39 -14.69 0.99 9.53
CA TRP A 39 -15.88 0.15 9.57
C TRP A 39 -17.09 0.82 8.89
N ALA A 40 -17.24 2.13 9.09
CA ALA A 40 -18.27 2.91 8.40
C ALA A 40 -18.09 2.85 6.87
N LEU A 41 -16.86 2.95 6.36
CA LEU A 41 -16.61 2.81 4.92
C LEU A 41 -16.96 1.41 4.40
N ILE A 42 -16.61 0.35 5.12
CA ILE A 42 -16.94 -1.03 4.75
C ILE A 42 -18.48 -1.22 4.71
N VAL A 43 -19.20 -0.71 5.70
CA VAL A 43 -20.67 -0.77 5.74
C VAL A 43 -21.28 0.04 4.60
N LEU A 44 -20.79 1.25 4.35
CA LEU A 44 -21.26 2.10 3.25
C LEU A 44 -21.01 1.44 1.88
N ASP A 45 -19.86 0.79 1.70
CA ASP A 45 -19.56 0.04 0.46
C ASP A 45 -20.54 -1.11 0.26
N TRP A 46 -20.85 -1.85 1.33
CA TRP A 46 -21.82 -2.94 1.28
C TRP A 46 -23.22 -2.52 0.82
N PHE A 47 -23.67 -1.34 1.26
CA PHE A 47 -24.96 -0.77 0.88
C PHE A 47 -24.90 0.11 -0.37
N SER A 48 -23.73 0.30 -0.97
CA SER A 48 -23.57 1.14 -2.16
C SER A 48 -24.28 0.52 -3.36
N PRO A 49 -25.06 1.30 -4.14
CA PRO A 49 -25.72 0.80 -5.33
C PRO A 49 -24.67 0.40 -6.38
N LYS A 50 -24.94 -0.70 -7.09
CA LYS A 50 -24.09 -1.12 -8.20
C LYS A 50 -23.96 0.00 -9.24
N VAL A 51 -22.72 0.32 -9.60
CA VAL A 51 -22.43 1.38 -10.58
C VAL A 51 -22.99 0.98 -11.95
N ASN A 52 -23.82 1.85 -12.54
CA ASN A 52 -24.29 1.66 -13.90
C ASN A 52 -23.16 2.03 -14.88
N ILE A 53 -22.55 1.01 -15.51
CA ILE A 53 -21.39 1.13 -16.40
C ILE A 53 -21.70 1.97 -17.65
N ASN A 54 -22.98 2.11 -18.02
CA ASN A 54 -23.42 2.81 -19.22
C ASN A 54 -23.42 4.36 -19.12
N LYS A 55 -23.08 4.95 -17.97
CA LYS A 55 -22.93 6.40 -17.89
C LYS A 55 -21.66 6.83 -18.63
N LYS A 56 -21.80 7.69 -19.65
CA LYS A 56 -20.67 8.35 -20.32
C LYS A 56 -19.76 8.97 -19.24
N LYS A 57 -18.53 8.46 -19.14
CA LYS A 57 -17.51 9.04 -18.24
C LYS A 57 -17.24 10.48 -18.71
N GLN A 58 -17.52 11.48 -17.88
CA GLN A 58 -16.97 12.81 -18.09
C GLN A 58 -15.46 12.73 -18.01
N LEU A 59 -14.77 13.21 -19.03
CA LEU A 59 -13.31 13.27 -19.05
C LEU A 59 -12.85 14.31 -18.02
N VAL A 60 -12.29 13.84 -16.94
CA VAL A 60 -11.58 14.68 -15.98
C VAL A 60 -10.19 14.99 -16.55
N SER A 61 -9.67 16.20 -16.34
CA SER A 61 -8.34 16.55 -16.81
C SER A 61 -7.26 15.65 -16.20
N ALA A 62 -6.28 15.24 -17.00
CA ALA A 62 -5.15 14.43 -16.53
C ALA A 62 -4.41 15.10 -15.36
N GLY A 63 -4.31 16.43 -15.35
CA GLY A 63 -3.70 17.20 -14.28
C GLY A 63 -4.40 17.08 -12.92
N PHE A 64 -5.73 16.94 -12.93
CA PHE A 64 -6.46 16.71 -11.67
C PHE A 64 -6.12 15.35 -11.06
N TYR A 65 -6.07 14.30 -11.88
CA TYR A 65 -5.69 12.97 -11.39
C TYR A 65 -4.25 12.95 -10.87
N ASP A 66 -3.33 13.57 -11.59
CA ASP A 66 -1.93 13.69 -11.14
C ASP A 66 -1.84 14.45 -9.81
N ALA A 67 -2.61 15.52 -9.62
CA ALA A 67 -2.66 16.26 -8.36
C ALA A 67 -3.17 15.39 -7.19
N VAL A 68 -4.21 14.56 -7.41
CA VAL A 68 -4.70 13.61 -6.41
C VAL A 68 -3.62 12.58 -6.06
N LEU A 69 -2.93 12.00 -7.05
CA LEU A 69 -1.85 11.03 -6.82
C LEU A 69 -0.69 11.65 -6.02
N TYR A 70 -0.25 12.86 -6.36
CA TYR A 70 0.81 13.55 -5.61
C TYR A 70 0.38 13.89 -4.18
N ALA A 71 -0.85 14.37 -3.98
CA ALA A 71 -1.35 14.68 -2.65
C ALA A 71 -1.45 13.43 -1.76
N LEU A 72 -1.91 12.28 -2.32
CA LEU A 72 -1.92 11.01 -1.60
C LEU A 72 -0.51 10.50 -1.29
N ALA A 73 0.45 10.69 -2.21
CA ALA A 73 1.84 10.35 -1.97
C ALA A 73 2.45 11.16 -0.82
N ILE A 74 2.23 12.49 -0.81
CA ILE A 74 2.69 13.36 0.29
C ILE A 74 2.05 12.89 1.60
N LEU A 75 0.75 12.62 1.60
CA LEU A 75 0.02 12.16 2.78
C LEU A 75 0.57 10.83 3.31
N GLN A 76 0.93 9.89 2.43
CA GLN A 76 1.57 8.64 2.82
C GLN A 76 2.91 8.87 3.53
N PHE A 77 3.78 9.74 3.00
CA PHE A 77 5.06 10.05 3.66
C PHE A 77 4.87 10.72 5.02
N LEU A 78 3.89 11.63 5.14
CA LEU A 78 3.53 12.23 6.43
C LEU A 78 3.03 11.19 7.43
N ILE A 79 2.18 10.25 6.98
CA ILE A 79 1.67 9.15 7.81
C ILE A 79 2.83 8.29 8.31
N ILE A 80 3.80 7.92 7.47
CA ILE A 80 4.95 7.12 7.89
C ILE A 80 5.82 7.88 8.90
N GLY A 81 6.09 9.18 8.66
CA GLY A 81 6.83 10.00 9.61
C GLY A 81 6.15 10.09 10.98
N LEU A 82 4.84 10.34 10.99
CA LEU A 82 4.06 10.39 12.23
C LEU A 82 3.91 9.01 12.88
N LEU A 83 3.84 7.92 12.11
CA LEU A 83 3.83 6.56 12.64
C LEU A 83 5.09 6.27 13.46
N LEU A 84 6.26 6.62 12.94
CA LEU A 84 7.52 6.44 13.66
C LEU A 84 7.56 7.29 14.94
N HIS A 85 7.11 8.53 14.85
CA HIS A 85 7.00 9.41 16.02
C HIS A 85 6.02 8.86 17.06
N TYR A 86 4.83 8.43 16.63
CA TYR A 86 3.82 7.82 17.51
C TYR A 86 4.37 6.57 18.20
N ALA A 87 5.03 5.68 17.46
CA ALA A 87 5.61 4.45 18.01
C ALA A 87 6.67 4.73 19.08
N SER A 88 7.46 5.80 18.90
CA SER A 88 8.47 6.21 19.89
C SER A 88 7.89 6.73 21.21
N GLN A 89 6.61 7.13 21.22
CA GLN A 89 5.94 7.64 22.42
C GLN A 89 5.22 6.55 23.23
N LEU A 90 5.17 5.30 22.75
CA LEU A 90 4.54 4.20 23.46
C LEU A 90 5.33 3.85 24.71
N GLN A 91 4.60 3.64 25.82
CA GLN A 91 5.17 3.38 27.13
C GLN A 91 5.09 1.89 27.49
N TRP A 92 6.12 1.38 28.18
CA TRP A 92 6.28 -0.04 28.47
C TRP A 92 6.62 -0.34 29.94
N SER A 93 6.50 0.64 30.83
CA SER A 93 7.01 0.58 32.20
C SER A 93 6.07 -0.11 33.19
N SER A 94 4.77 -0.20 32.90
CA SER A 94 3.77 -0.84 33.75
C SER A 94 2.82 -1.73 32.95
N VAL A 95 2.12 -2.66 33.63
CA VAL A 95 1.14 -3.55 32.99
C VAL A 95 0.05 -2.75 32.26
N THR A 96 -0.40 -1.65 32.84
CA THR A 96 -1.41 -0.76 32.24
C THR A 96 -0.89 -0.09 30.97
N GLU A 97 0.35 0.40 31.01
CA GLU A 97 0.98 1.05 29.83
C GLU A 97 1.28 0.04 28.72
N ILE A 98 1.76 -1.16 29.07
CA ILE A 98 1.97 -2.25 28.11
C ILE A 98 0.64 -2.60 27.43
N SER A 99 -0.44 -2.81 28.19
CA SER A 99 -1.76 -3.12 27.63
C SER A 99 -2.25 -2.01 26.70
N ARG A 100 -2.13 -0.75 27.11
CA ARG A 100 -2.47 0.41 26.29
C ARG A 100 -1.66 0.46 24.99
N SER A 101 -0.35 0.24 25.07
CA SER A 101 0.55 0.26 23.92
C SER A 101 0.25 -0.87 22.95
N ILE A 102 -0.05 -2.07 23.44
CA ILE A 102 -0.46 -3.20 22.58
C ILE A 102 -1.75 -2.87 21.82
N VAL A 103 -2.76 -2.30 22.50
CA VAL A 103 -4.01 -1.90 21.81
C VAL A 103 -3.73 -0.84 20.75
N ASN A 104 -2.91 0.16 21.04
CA ASN A 104 -2.53 1.17 20.07
C ASN A 104 -1.81 0.55 18.85
N LEU A 105 -0.88 -0.38 19.05
CA LEU A 105 -0.20 -1.10 17.97
C LEU A 105 -1.17 -1.95 17.13
N ALA A 106 -2.13 -2.63 17.75
CA ALA A 106 -3.15 -3.41 17.05
C ALA A 106 -4.03 -2.50 16.16
N VAL A 107 -4.45 -1.36 16.70
CA VAL A 107 -5.22 -0.35 15.93
C VAL A 107 -4.38 0.24 14.80
N LEU A 108 -3.11 0.59 15.07
CA LEU A 108 -2.18 1.06 14.05
C LEU A 108 -2.05 0.05 12.90
N ARG A 109 -1.89 -1.24 13.20
CA ARG A 109 -1.81 -2.27 12.17
C ARG A 109 -3.04 -2.26 11.25
N ILE A 110 -4.24 -2.13 11.83
CA ILE A 110 -5.50 -2.06 11.06
C ILE A 110 -5.54 -0.79 10.20
N LEU A 111 -5.33 0.37 10.81
CA LEU A 111 -5.46 1.66 10.14
C LEU A 111 -4.38 1.88 9.07
N ILE A 112 -3.11 1.61 9.40
CA ILE A 112 -1.99 1.78 8.46
C ILE A 112 -2.07 0.75 7.33
N GLY A 113 -2.39 -0.52 7.64
CA GLY A 113 -2.50 -1.56 6.62
C GLY A 113 -3.55 -1.23 5.55
N THR A 114 -4.74 -0.81 5.95
CA THR A 114 -5.81 -0.43 5.02
C THR A 114 -5.52 0.88 4.29
N THR A 115 -4.98 1.88 4.98
CA THR A 115 -4.65 3.18 4.39
C THR A 115 -3.52 3.07 3.38
N SER A 116 -2.45 2.34 3.70
CA SER A 116 -1.32 2.15 2.78
C SER A 116 -1.71 1.37 1.52
N GLY A 117 -2.73 0.51 1.58
CA GLY A 117 -3.30 -0.10 0.38
C GLY A 117 -3.79 0.94 -0.62
N SER A 118 -4.52 1.96 -0.14
CA SER A 118 -5.10 3.01 -0.99
C SER A 118 -4.14 4.15 -1.31
N SER A 119 -3.33 4.61 -0.37
CA SER A 119 -2.45 5.79 -0.53
C SER A 119 -1.03 5.47 -0.98
N ALA A 120 -0.54 4.24 -0.79
CA ALA A 120 0.76 3.81 -1.27
C ALA A 120 0.68 2.85 -2.46
N LEU A 121 0.07 1.66 -2.29
CA LEU A 121 0.09 0.62 -3.33
C LEU A 121 -0.63 1.04 -4.61
N ILE A 122 -1.87 1.54 -4.51
CA ILE A 122 -2.64 1.95 -5.71
C ILE A 122 -1.98 3.15 -6.37
N VAL A 123 -1.53 4.13 -5.59
CA VAL A 123 -0.84 5.32 -6.12
C VAL A 123 0.49 4.93 -6.77
N ALA A 124 1.27 4.07 -6.12
CA ALA A 124 2.53 3.58 -6.67
C ALA A 124 2.32 2.81 -7.98
N HIS A 125 1.31 1.92 -8.01
CA HIS A 125 0.95 1.17 -9.22
C HIS A 125 0.67 2.11 -10.39
N GLU A 126 -0.14 3.13 -10.20
CA GLU A 126 -0.44 4.11 -11.25
C GLU A 126 0.81 4.91 -11.68
N LEU A 127 1.68 5.28 -10.73
CA LEU A 127 2.88 6.08 -11.01
C LEU A 127 3.98 5.29 -11.72
N ILE A 128 4.18 4.00 -11.42
CA ILE A 128 5.20 3.19 -12.10
C ILE A 128 4.86 2.92 -13.57
N HIS A 129 3.58 3.06 -13.97
CA HIS A 129 3.13 2.94 -15.34
C HIS A 129 3.29 4.24 -16.16
N ARG A 130 3.63 5.36 -15.53
CA ARG A 130 3.84 6.62 -16.25
C ARG A 130 5.16 6.62 -17.02
N SER A 131 5.21 7.33 -18.14
CA SER A 131 6.43 7.48 -18.96
C SER A 131 7.48 8.40 -18.31
N GLN A 132 7.05 9.32 -17.43
CA GLN A 132 7.93 10.29 -16.78
C GLN A 132 8.74 9.64 -15.65
N ARG A 133 10.08 9.71 -15.74
CA ARG A 133 11.01 9.11 -14.79
C ARG A 133 10.77 9.54 -13.32
N HIS A 134 10.47 10.83 -13.10
CA HIS A 134 10.21 11.33 -11.73
C HIS A 134 8.97 10.68 -11.10
N LYS A 135 7.92 10.40 -11.89
CA LYS A 135 6.72 9.70 -11.42
C LYS A 135 7.02 8.24 -11.06
N GLN A 136 7.81 7.57 -11.90
CA GLN A 136 8.26 6.20 -11.62
C GLN A 136 9.10 6.13 -10.33
N ILE A 137 10.00 7.11 -10.12
CA ILE A 137 10.79 7.20 -8.89
C ILE A 137 9.86 7.39 -7.68
N LEU A 138 8.91 8.31 -7.75
CA LEU A 138 7.93 8.52 -6.67
C LEU A 138 7.13 7.25 -6.38
N GLY A 139 6.67 6.53 -7.41
CA GLY A 139 5.99 5.25 -7.25
C GLY A 139 6.84 4.20 -6.52
N LYS A 140 8.13 4.09 -6.88
CA LYS A 140 9.07 3.20 -6.17
C LYS A 140 9.28 3.62 -4.71
N MET A 141 9.42 4.93 -4.44
CA MET A 141 9.54 5.45 -3.07
C MET A 141 8.31 5.10 -2.21
N LEU A 142 7.10 5.16 -2.78
CA LEU A 142 5.89 4.72 -2.09
C LEU A 142 5.92 3.23 -1.76
N LEU A 143 6.40 2.38 -2.65
CA LEU A 143 6.54 0.93 -2.41
C LEU A 143 7.54 0.63 -1.28
N TYR A 144 8.60 1.43 -1.10
CA TYR A 144 9.49 1.30 0.05
C TYR A 144 8.77 1.57 1.37
N THR A 145 7.79 2.48 1.40
CA THR A 145 7.03 2.76 2.63
C THR A 145 6.20 1.58 3.12
N VAL A 146 5.96 0.60 2.26
CA VAL A 146 5.17 -0.62 2.55
C VAL A 146 5.99 -1.91 2.42
N CYS A 147 7.32 -1.80 2.29
CA CYS A 147 8.25 -2.93 2.13
C CYS A 147 7.88 -3.86 0.95
N TYR A 148 7.43 -3.26 -0.17
CA TYR A 148 6.96 -4.01 -1.33
C TYR A 148 7.63 -3.54 -2.64
N GLU A 149 8.87 -3.05 -2.57
CA GLU A 149 9.66 -2.52 -3.70
C GLU A 149 9.87 -3.53 -4.82
N HIS A 150 9.98 -4.81 -4.50
CA HIS A 150 10.10 -5.91 -5.47
C HIS A 150 8.85 -6.07 -6.37
N PHE A 151 7.72 -5.48 -5.98
CA PHE A 151 6.50 -5.45 -6.79
C PHE A 151 6.75 -4.86 -8.18
N VAL A 152 7.60 -3.84 -8.33
CA VAL A 152 7.90 -3.22 -9.63
C VAL A 152 8.41 -4.25 -10.63
N ILE A 153 9.33 -5.11 -10.20
CA ILE A 153 9.91 -6.16 -11.06
C ILE A 153 8.86 -7.21 -11.38
N ALA A 154 8.21 -7.75 -10.36
CA ALA A 154 7.21 -8.79 -10.53
C ALA A 154 6.03 -8.31 -11.40
N HIS A 155 5.60 -7.06 -11.23
CA HIS A 155 4.47 -6.49 -11.95
C HIS A 155 4.80 -6.18 -13.42
N LEU A 156 5.88 -5.44 -13.66
CA LEU A 156 6.21 -4.99 -15.01
C LEU A 156 6.89 -6.07 -15.87
N GLN A 157 7.69 -6.95 -15.27
CA GLN A 157 8.48 -7.95 -15.99
C GLN A 157 7.82 -9.34 -16.05
N ARG A 158 6.82 -9.61 -15.20
CA ARG A 158 6.12 -10.89 -15.18
C ARG A 158 4.63 -10.73 -15.45
N HIS A 159 3.90 -10.06 -14.56
CA HIS A 159 2.44 -9.96 -14.65
C HIS A 159 1.98 -9.41 -15.99
N HIS A 160 2.53 -8.29 -16.45
CA HIS A 160 2.16 -7.69 -17.74
C HIS A 160 2.42 -8.58 -18.97
N LEU A 161 3.39 -9.49 -18.87
CA LEU A 161 3.74 -10.39 -19.98
C LEU A 161 2.89 -11.66 -19.99
N SER A 162 2.31 -12.04 -18.83
CA SER A 162 1.63 -13.33 -18.66
C SER A 162 0.24 -13.23 -18.02
N VAL A 163 -0.36 -12.03 -17.98
CA VAL A 163 -1.67 -11.80 -17.38
C VAL A 163 -2.73 -12.78 -17.92
N ALA A 164 -3.53 -13.35 -17.00
CA ALA A 164 -4.57 -14.34 -17.29
C ALA A 164 -4.07 -15.70 -17.84
N THR A 165 -2.76 -15.98 -17.76
CA THR A 165 -2.20 -17.31 -18.06
C THR A 165 -1.87 -18.07 -16.77
N PRO A 166 -1.68 -19.39 -16.82
CA PRO A 166 -1.26 -20.19 -15.66
C PRO A 166 0.11 -19.78 -15.08
N GLU A 167 0.96 -19.15 -15.89
CA GLU A 167 2.30 -18.67 -15.52
C GLU A 167 2.24 -17.37 -14.71
N ASP A 168 1.12 -16.64 -14.75
CA ASP A 168 0.97 -15.40 -14.00
C ASP A 168 0.73 -15.66 -12.52
N ILE A 169 1.70 -15.25 -11.71
CA ILE A 169 1.62 -15.38 -10.25
C ILE A 169 0.47 -14.53 -9.68
N ALA A 170 0.15 -13.41 -10.30
CA ALA A 170 -0.87 -12.48 -9.81
C ALA A 170 -2.30 -12.83 -10.25
N THR A 171 -2.48 -13.75 -11.22
CA THR A 171 -3.81 -14.22 -11.61
C THR A 171 -4.33 -15.24 -10.58
N ALA A 172 -5.54 -15.01 -10.04
CA ALA A 172 -6.20 -15.97 -9.16
C ALA A 172 -6.56 -17.25 -9.91
N LYS A 173 -6.39 -18.39 -9.27
CA LYS A 173 -6.79 -19.69 -9.83
C LYS A 173 -8.28 -19.91 -9.58
N LEU A 174 -8.91 -20.74 -10.43
CA LEU A 174 -10.28 -21.14 -10.22
C LEU A 174 -10.42 -21.78 -8.81
N ASP A 175 -11.45 -21.38 -8.08
CA ASP A 175 -11.77 -21.83 -6.72
C ASP A 175 -10.67 -21.58 -5.67
N GLU A 176 -9.67 -20.75 -5.98
CA GLU A 176 -8.63 -20.37 -5.02
C GLU A 176 -9.19 -19.40 -3.97
N ASN A 177 -9.12 -19.75 -2.68
CA ASN A 177 -9.50 -18.84 -1.63
C ASN A 177 -8.49 -17.69 -1.45
N PHE A 178 -8.92 -16.56 -0.89
CA PHE A 178 -8.11 -15.37 -0.75
C PHE A 178 -6.83 -15.58 0.05
N SER A 179 -6.84 -16.38 1.11
CA SER A 179 -5.65 -16.61 1.95
C SER A 179 -4.55 -17.36 1.18
N SER A 180 -4.93 -18.41 0.45
CA SER A 180 -4.00 -19.18 -0.40
C SER A 180 -3.46 -18.32 -1.56
N TYR A 181 -4.35 -17.57 -2.22
CA TYR A 181 -3.99 -16.61 -3.26
C TYR A 181 -2.95 -15.60 -2.74
N TRP A 182 -3.25 -14.93 -1.62
CA TRP A 182 -2.42 -13.89 -1.05
C TRP A 182 -1.01 -14.39 -0.68
N GLN A 183 -0.93 -15.54 0.00
CA GLN A 183 0.36 -16.16 0.35
C GLN A 183 1.17 -16.52 -0.91
N ARG A 184 0.52 -17.11 -1.90
CA ARG A 184 1.16 -17.48 -3.17
C ARG A 184 1.69 -16.27 -3.91
N VAL A 185 0.91 -15.19 -3.98
CA VAL A 185 1.29 -13.97 -4.70
C VAL A 185 2.46 -13.27 -4.03
N ILE A 186 2.43 -13.06 -2.71
CA ILE A 186 3.51 -12.37 -2.00
C ILE A 186 4.83 -13.13 -2.13
N VAL A 187 4.81 -14.43 -1.83
CA VAL A 187 6.03 -15.25 -1.93
C VAL A 187 6.50 -15.37 -3.39
N GLY A 188 5.55 -15.51 -4.31
CA GLY A 188 5.86 -15.62 -5.74
C GLY A 188 6.46 -14.35 -6.33
N HIS A 189 5.93 -13.17 -5.98
CA HIS A 189 6.49 -11.89 -6.42
C HIS A 189 7.90 -11.67 -5.92
N PHE A 190 8.16 -11.98 -4.63
CA PHE A 190 9.50 -11.86 -4.06
C PHE A 190 10.49 -12.81 -4.77
N LYS A 191 10.15 -14.10 -4.89
CA LYS A 191 10.99 -15.08 -5.58
C LYS A 191 11.30 -14.68 -7.01
N TYR A 192 10.27 -14.26 -7.76
CA TYR A 192 10.47 -13.86 -9.15
C TYR A 192 11.41 -12.64 -9.26
N ALA A 193 11.19 -11.61 -8.43
CA ALA A 193 12.06 -10.43 -8.43
C ALA A 193 13.49 -10.76 -8.03
N TRP A 194 13.66 -11.66 -7.06
CA TRP A 194 14.97 -12.17 -6.64
C TRP A 194 15.68 -12.88 -7.78
N ASP A 195 15.04 -13.87 -8.42
CA ASP A 195 15.61 -14.64 -9.52
C ASP A 195 15.92 -13.75 -10.73
N PHE A 196 15.06 -12.78 -11.01
CA PHE A 196 15.27 -11.79 -12.07
C PHE A 196 16.55 -10.97 -11.81
N GLU A 197 16.77 -10.49 -10.59
CA GLU A 197 17.95 -9.71 -10.23
C GLU A 197 19.23 -10.57 -10.22
N LEU A 198 19.16 -11.81 -9.75
CA LEU A 198 20.29 -12.75 -9.84
C LEU A 198 20.75 -12.93 -11.30
N LYS A 199 19.80 -13.15 -12.21
CA LYS A 199 20.10 -13.29 -13.65
C LYS A 199 20.66 -12.00 -14.23
N ARG A 200 20.00 -10.86 -13.94
CA ARG A 200 20.44 -9.56 -14.43
C ARG A 200 21.85 -9.19 -14.00
N LEU A 201 22.26 -9.58 -12.80
CA LEU A 201 23.58 -9.30 -12.23
C LEU A 201 24.60 -10.41 -12.50
N CYS A 202 24.22 -11.48 -13.20
CA CYS A 202 25.04 -12.66 -13.43
C CYS A 202 25.57 -13.30 -12.12
N LEU A 203 24.75 -13.29 -11.05
CA LEU A 203 25.11 -13.73 -9.71
C LEU A 203 24.46 -15.06 -9.30
N GLU A 204 24.01 -15.86 -10.25
CA GLU A 204 23.25 -17.11 -10.01
C GLU A 204 23.99 -18.13 -9.10
N HIS A 205 25.33 -18.06 -9.06
CA HIS A 205 26.17 -18.93 -8.24
C HIS A 205 26.84 -18.20 -7.07
N THR A 206 26.47 -16.98 -6.77
CA THR A 206 27.06 -16.20 -5.68
C THR A 206 26.18 -16.23 -4.41
N PRO A 207 26.77 -16.07 -3.21
CA PRO A 207 26.00 -15.99 -1.98
C PRO A 207 24.99 -14.87 -1.98
N VAL A 208 23.83 -15.07 -1.34
CA VAL A 208 22.74 -14.09 -1.21
C VAL A 208 23.15 -12.77 -0.56
N TYR A 209 24.21 -12.76 0.25
CA TYR A 209 24.77 -11.58 0.89
C TYR A 209 25.78 -10.81 0.01
N HIS A 210 25.90 -11.16 -1.29
CA HIS A 210 26.79 -10.43 -2.18
C HIS A 210 26.38 -8.96 -2.28
N TYR A 211 27.36 -8.04 -2.19
CA TYR A 211 27.07 -6.59 -2.09
C TYR A 211 26.23 -6.05 -3.25
N GLN A 212 26.34 -6.60 -4.45
CA GLN A 212 25.52 -6.19 -5.59
C GLN A 212 24.06 -6.61 -5.42
N MET A 213 23.77 -7.75 -4.76
CA MET A 213 22.41 -8.12 -4.37
C MET A 213 21.86 -7.17 -3.30
N LEU A 214 22.64 -6.84 -2.29
CA LEU A 214 22.24 -5.87 -1.25
C LEU A 214 22.04 -4.46 -1.80
N ALA A 215 22.69 -4.12 -2.92
CA ALA A 215 22.58 -2.82 -3.58
C ALA A 215 21.51 -2.76 -4.67
N ASN A 216 20.78 -3.85 -4.94
CA ASN A 216 19.77 -3.90 -5.99
C ASN A 216 18.42 -3.33 -5.56
N SER A 217 17.47 -3.25 -6.52
CA SER A 217 16.14 -2.67 -6.30
C SER A 217 15.21 -3.52 -5.43
N VAL A 218 15.59 -4.72 -5.04
CA VAL A 218 14.83 -5.59 -4.11
C VAL A 218 15.16 -5.26 -2.66
N PHE A 219 16.33 -4.63 -2.40
CA PHE A 219 16.82 -4.31 -1.05
C PHE A 219 17.07 -2.82 -0.79
N ARG A 220 16.80 -1.95 -1.75
CA ARG A 220 17.02 -0.50 -1.59
C ARG A 220 15.77 0.21 -1.17
#